data_e6cf95c364bf77889f6d0b280cb641ca
#
_entry.id   e6cf95c364bf77889f6d0b280cb641ca
#
_cell.length_a   1.000
_cell.length_b   1.000
_cell.length_c   1.000
_cell.angle_alpha   90.00
_cell.angle_beta   90.00
_cell.angle_gamma   90.00
#
_symmetry.space_group_name_H-M   'P 1'
#
loop_
_entity.id
_entity.type
_entity.pdbx_description
1 polymer ?
#
loop_
_entity_poly.entity_id
_entity_poly.type
_entity_poly.pdbx_seq_one_letter_code
_entity_poly.pdbx_strand_id
1 'polypeptide(L)'
;GEFQLKEHDSFKINETTSLWHWKSRDVGGKSALDYLIKVEGLKFVEAVQTLCGENPSYVPPVSQPEQPKEFLLPPAAENNRRVFAYLLKRGIDRKVIEACIRAGILYESADYQNAVFVGKDETGTARYAFLRGTYTRGNPFKAEVSGSDKRFCFCLPPKRESKKLAIYEAAIEPLAHLTL
;
A
#
# COMPACT_ATOMS: atom_id res chain seq x y z
N GLY A 1 -18.61 -7.44 21.36
CA GLY A 1 -19.32 -8.65 21.75
C GLY A 1 -19.45 -9.64 20.60
N GLU A 2 -19.64 -10.91 20.92
CA GLU A 2 -20.05 -11.92 19.93
C GLU A 2 -21.56 -12.15 20.09
N PHE A 3 -22.28 -12.10 18.97
CA PHE A 3 -23.68 -12.57 18.93
C PHE A 3 -23.74 -13.98 18.38
N GLN A 4 -24.65 -14.74 18.93
CA GLN A 4 -24.99 -16.10 18.51
C GLN A 4 -26.48 -16.15 18.20
N LEU A 5 -26.85 -16.73 17.06
CA LEU A 5 -28.27 -16.92 16.73
C LEU A 5 -28.86 -18.02 17.60
N LYS A 6 -30.04 -17.78 18.16
CA LYS A 6 -30.76 -18.77 19.01
C LYS A 6 -31.11 -20.06 18.27
N GLU A 7 -31.39 -19.94 16.98
CA GLU A 7 -31.78 -21.06 16.11
C GLU A 7 -30.57 -21.80 15.49
N HIS A 8 -29.39 -21.17 15.50
CA HIS A 8 -28.15 -21.71 14.93
C HIS A 8 -26.97 -21.36 15.83
N ASP A 9 -26.78 -22.15 16.89
CA ASP A 9 -25.72 -21.96 17.90
C ASP A 9 -24.29 -21.99 17.34
N SER A 10 -24.12 -22.60 16.16
CA SER A 10 -22.84 -22.63 15.41
C SER A 10 -22.57 -21.38 14.55
N PHE A 11 -23.55 -20.45 14.41
CA PHE A 11 -23.36 -19.17 13.73
C PHE A 11 -22.97 -18.08 14.71
N LYS A 12 -21.84 -17.45 14.48
CA LYS A 12 -21.31 -16.37 15.32
C LYS A 12 -21.00 -15.15 14.49
N ILE A 13 -21.31 -13.98 15.01
CA ILE A 13 -20.98 -12.69 14.44
C ILE A 13 -20.31 -11.79 15.48
N ASN A 14 -19.25 -11.11 15.10
CA ASN A 14 -18.60 -10.10 15.93
C ASN A 14 -19.22 -8.74 15.65
N GLU A 15 -19.79 -8.12 16.68
CA GLU A 15 -20.51 -6.85 16.62
C GLU A 15 -19.63 -5.69 16.14
N THR A 16 -18.38 -5.67 16.55
CA THR A 16 -17.46 -4.55 16.26
C THR A 16 -16.84 -4.64 14.87
N THR A 17 -16.54 -5.88 14.42
CA THR A 17 -15.81 -6.09 13.16
C THR A 17 -16.68 -6.56 12.01
N SER A 18 -17.96 -6.91 12.30
CA SER A 18 -18.89 -7.55 11.37
C SER A 18 -18.39 -8.88 10.79
N LEU A 19 -17.34 -9.44 11.36
CA LEU A 19 -16.84 -10.75 10.97
C LEU A 19 -17.82 -11.81 11.47
N TRP A 20 -18.19 -12.75 10.60
CA TRP A 20 -19.08 -13.84 10.94
C TRP A 20 -18.54 -15.18 10.47
N HIS A 21 -18.89 -16.23 11.17
CA HIS A 21 -18.54 -17.60 10.83
C HIS A 21 -19.63 -18.58 11.24
N TRP A 22 -20.01 -19.45 10.31
CA TRP A 22 -20.96 -20.52 10.52
C TRP A 22 -20.24 -21.86 10.56
N LYS A 23 -19.87 -22.29 11.75
CA LYS A 23 -19.02 -23.48 11.95
C LYS A 23 -19.57 -24.75 11.30
N SER A 24 -20.88 -25.03 11.44
CA SER A 24 -21.49 -26.26 10.92
C SER A 24 -21.55 -26.30 9.39
N ARG A 25 -21.44 -25.15 8.71
CA ARG A 25 -21.40 -25.05 7.24
C ARG A 25 -20.01 -24.71 6.69
N ASP A 26 -19.05 -24.53 7.57
CA ASP A 26 -17.67 -24.10 7.22
C ASP A 26 -17.64 -22.88 6.28
N VAL A 27 -18.52 -21.91 6.52
CA VAL A 27 -18.63 -20.70 5.74
C VAL A 27 -18.51 -19.47 6.62
N GLY A 28 -17.85 -18.44 6.13
CA GLY A 28 -17.68 -17.19 6.87
C GLY A 28 -17.45 -15.99 5.95
N GLY A 29 -17.54 -14.81 6.52
CA GLY A 29 -17.41 -13.56 5.77
C GLY A 29 -17.07 -12.36 6.65
N LYS A 30 -16.88 -11.22 5.99
CA LYS A 30 -16.46 -9.97 6.61
C LYS A 30 -17.58 -8.91 6.63
N SER A 31 -18.73 -9.21 6.04
CA SER A 31 -19.83 -8.26 5.87
C SER A 31 -21.17 -8.96 5.69
N ALA A 32 -22.27 -8.22 5.84
CA ALA A 32 -23.60 -8.67 5.49
C ALA A 32 -23.71 -9.03 3.99
N LEU A 33 -22.98 -8.33 3.14
CA LEU A 33 -22.92 -8.63 1.71
C LEU A 33 -22.37 -10.03 1.45
N ASP A 34 -21.28 -10.41 2.14
CA ASP A 34 -20.72 -11.78 2.09
C ASP A 34 -21.75 -12.82 2.54
N TYR A 35 -22.56 -12.50 3.55
CA TYR A 35 -23.60 -13.39 4.04
C TYR A 35 -24.66 -13.62 2.97
N LEU A 36 -25.20 -12.55 2.39
CA LEU A 36 -26.24 -12.66 1.36
C LEU A 36 -25.76 -13.43 0.13
N ILE A 37 -24.50 -13.27 -0.26
CA ILE A 37 -23.93 -14.01 -1.40
C ILE A 37 -23.63 -15.47 -1.06
N LYS A 38 -22.96 -15.72 0.07
CA LYS A 38 -22.45 -17.06 0.41
C LYS A 38 -23.47 -17.98 1.07
N VAL A 39 -24.43 -17.44 1.80
CA VAL A 39 -25.44 -18.18 2.56
C VAL A 39 -26.78 -18.17 1.86
N GLU A 40 -27.25 -17.00 1.45
CA GLU A 40 -28.53 -16.82 0.76
C GLU A 40 -28.43 -17.09 -0.75
N GLY A 41 -27.21 -17.17 -1.31
CA GLY A 41 -26.99 -17.48 -2.72
C GLY A 41 -27.38 -16.34 -3.68
N LEU A 42 -27.54 -15.11 -3.19
CA LEU A 42 -27.91 -13.98 -4.02
C LEU A 42 -26.75 -13.57 -4.96
N LYS A 43 -27.08 -13.10 -6.15
CA LYS A 43 -26.10 -12.45 -7.00
C LYS A 43 -25.66 -11.13 -6.38
N PHE A 44 -24.44 -10.69 -6.68
CA PHE A 44 -23.86 -9.47 -6.11
C PHE A 44 -24.81 -8.25 -6.21
N VAL A 45 -25.40 -8.03 -7.38
CA VAL A 45 -26.31 -6.89 -7.60
C VAL A 45 -27.57 -6.99 -6.73
N GLU A 46 -28.17 -8.17 -6.66
CA GLU A 46 -29.36 -8.44 -5.83
C GLU A 46 -29.05 -8.24 -4.34
N ALA A 47 -27.90 -8.74 -3.88
CA ALA A 47 -27.47 -8.57 -2.50
C ALA A 47 -27.24 -7.09 -2.13
N VAL A 48 -26.63 -6.31 -3.05
CA VAL A 48 -26.48 -4.85 -2.86
C VAL A 48 -27.82 -4.15 -2.83
N GLN A 49 -28.74 -4.49 -3.73
CA GLN A 49 -30.08 -3.90 -3.77
C GLN A 49 -30.86 -4.20 -2.48
N THR A 50 -30.79 -5.43 -1.97
CA THR A 50 -31.40 -5.82 -0.71
C THR A 50 -30.91 -4.96 0.45
N LEU A 51 -29.58 -4.81 0.56
CA LEU A 51 -28.97 -4.01 1.64
C LEU A 51 -29.30 -2.52 1.53
N CYS A 52 -29.33 -1.98 0.32
CA CYS A 52 -29.68 -0.57 0.09
C CYS A 52 -31.16 -0.30 0.31
N GLY A 53 -32.05 -1.26 -0.01
CA GLY A 53 -33.50 -1.15 0.19
C GLY A 53 -33.93 -1.24 1.65
N GLU A 54 -33.24 -2.05 2.45
CA GLU A 54 -33.57 -2.28 3.87
C GLU A 54 -33.02 -1.19 4.81
N ASN A 55 -32.04 -0.39 4.38
CA ASN A 55 -31.41 0.65 5.19
C ASN A 55 -31.23 1.98 4.45
N PRO A 56 -32.32 2.74 4.24
CA PRO A 56 -32.20 4.08 3.63
C PRO A 56 -31.46 5.08 4.53
N SER A 57 -31.12 4.72 5.75
CA SER A 57 -30.43 5.54 6.75
C SER A 57 -29.00 5.11 7.07
N TYR A 58 -28.38 4.24 6.25
CA TYR A 58 -26.94 3.99 6.42
C TYR A 58 -26.17 5.28 6.08
N VAL A 59 -25.96 6.07 7.10
CA VAL A 59 -24.89 7.05 7.10
C VAL A 59 -23.61 6.23 7.33
N PRO A 60 -22.72 6.08 6.32
CA PRO A 60 -21.44 5.43 6.57
C PRO A 60 -20.82 6.16 7.77
N PRO A 61 -20.22 5.42 8.73
CA PRO A 61 -19.52 6.07 9.82
C PRO A 61 -18.63 7.11 9.18
N VAL A 62 -18.88 8.38 9.51
CA VAL A 62 -18.02 9.47 9.06
C VAL A 62 -16.65 9.06 9.57
N SER A 63 -15.82 8.57 8.66
CA SER A 63 -14.43 8.32 8.98
C SER A 63 -13.95 9.64 9.53
N GLN A 64 -13.71 9.70 10.83
CA GLN A 64 -13.11 10.90 11.43
C GLN A 64 -11.94 11.23 10.51
N PRO A 65 -11.83 12.48 10.03
CA PRO A 65 -10.71 12.84 9.18
C PRO A 65 -9.46 12.40 9.94
N GLU A 66 -8.76 11.42 9.39
CA GLU A 66 -7.50 10.98 10.01
C GLU A 66 -6.69 12.25 10.19
N GLN A 67 -6.30 12.55 11.43
CA GLN A 67 -5.43 13.69 11.70
C GLN A 67 -4.25 13.58 10.75
N PRO A 68 -3.86 14.67 10.06
CA PRO A 68 -2.75 14.63 9.11
C PRO A 68 -1.53 14.04 9.84
N LYS A 69 -1.13 12.84 9.45
CA LYS A 69 0.06 12.21 10.03
C LYS A 69 1.27 13.00 9.56
N GLU A 70 2.12 13.39 10.48
CA GLU A 70 3.36 14.09 10.15
C GLU A 70 4.23 13.20 9.25
N PHE A 71 4.71 13.76 8.15
CA PHE A 71 5.60 13.06 7.24
C PHE A 71 7.04 13.14 7.75
N LEU A 72 7.58 12.00 8.15
CA LEU A 72 8.97 11.86 8.60
C LEU A 72 9.67 10.80 7.75
N LEU A 73 10.79 11.18 7.13
CA LEU A 73 11.62 10.24 6.41
C LEU A 73 12.23 9.20 7.38
N PRO A 74 12.26 7.92 7.01
CA PRO A 74 13.00 6.91 7.76
C PRO A 74 14.48 7.31 7.90
N PRO A 75 15.10 7.09 9.06
CA PRO A 75 16.51 7.39 9.25
C PRO A 75 17.37 6.62 8.25
N ALA A 76 18.38 7.30 7.71
CA ALA A 76 19.32 6.70 6.76
C ALA A 76 20.32 5.78 7.48
N ALA A 77 20.65 4.65 6.86
CA ALA A 77 21.74 3.79 7.30
C ALA A 77 23.10 4.46 7.04
N GLU A 78 24.13 3.98 7.72
CA GLU A 78 25.51 4.46 7.52
C GLU A 78 26.04 4.27 6.08
N ASN A 79 25.47 3.32 5.36
CA ASN A 79 25.85 3.02 3.99
C ASN A 79 24.65 2.44 3.20
N ASN A 80 24.80 2.31 1.86
CA ASN A 80 23.75 1.84 0.96
C ASN A 80 24.06 0.46 0.35
N ARG A 81 24.84 -0.39 1.04
CA ARG A 81 25.35 -1.64 0.46
C ARG A 81 24.25 -2.61 0.04
N ARG A 82 23.21 -2.76 0.85
CA ARG A 82 22.10 -3.67 0.54
C ARG A 82 21.25 -3.15 -0.60
N VAL A 83 20.99 -1.85 -0.64
CA VAL A 83 20.29 -1.21 -1.74
C VAL A 83 21.05 -1.39 -3.05
N PHE A 84 22.38 -1.19 -3.04
CA PHE A 84 23.21 -1.49 -4.20
C PHE A 84 23.11 -2.96 -4.63
N ALA A 85 23.33 -3.90 -3.73
CA ALA A 85 23.26 -5.32 -4.04
C ALA A 85 21.89 -5.72 -4.58
N TYR A 86 20.82 -5.20 -3.97
CA TYR A 86 19.44 -5.47 -4.38
C TYR A 86 19.12 -4.95 -5.78
N LEU A 87 19.50 -3.72 -6.10
CA LEU A 87 19.21 -3.10 -7.39
C LEU A 87 20.10 -3.64 -8.50
N LEU A 88 21.41 -3.86 -8.24
CA LEU A 88 22.31 -4.52 -9.19
C LEU A 88 21.83 -5.93 -9.55
N LYS A 89 21.35 -6.72 -8.57
CA LYS A 89 20.75 -8.04 -8.83
C LYS A 89 19.52 -7.97 -9.73
N ARG A 90 18.84 -6.83 -9.79
CA ARG A 90 17.70 -6.55 -10.68
C ARG A 90 18.09 -5.97 -12.02
N GLY A 91 19.40 -5.90 -12.32
CA GLY A 91 19.92 -5.41 -13.59
C GLY A 91 19.99 -3.88 -13.69
N ILE A 92 19.82 -3.15 -12.58
CA ILE A 92 19.95 -1.68 -12.61
C ILE A 92 21.44 -1.30 -12.68
N ASP A 93 21.81 -0.43 -13.62
CA ASP A 93 23.19 0.04 -13.76
C ASP A 93 23.67 0.77 -12.49
N ARG A 94 24.92 0.49 -12.09
CA ARG A 94 25.57 1.12 -10.95
C ARG A 94 25.52 2.65 -11.01
N LYS A 95 25.75 3.24 -12.18
CA LYS A 95 25.77 4.71 -12.38
C LYS A 95 24.41 5.33 -12.12
N VAL A 96 23.33 4.63 -12.48
CA VAL A 96 21.94 5.05 -12.20
C VAL A 96 21.69 5.06 -10.70
N ILE A 97 22.07 3.98 -10.00
CA ILE A 97 21.94 3.88 -8.54
C ILE A 97 22.70 5.01 -7.84
N GLU A 98 23.98 5.20 -8.20
CA GLU A 98 24.84 6.26 -7.64
C GLU A 98 24.28 7.65 -7.89
N ALA A 99 23.73 7.91 -9.08
CA ALA A 99 23.09 9.19 -9.40
C ALA A 99 21.89 9.47 -8.50
N CYS A 100 21.01 8.47 -8.28
CA CYS A 100 19.84 8.61 -7.40
C CYS A 100 20.24 8.82 -5.95
N ILE A 101 21.28 8.13 -5.46
CA ILE A 101 21.80 8.32 -4.10
C ILE A 101 22.38 9.72 -3.93
N ARG A 102 23.21 10.20 -4.87
CA ARG A 102 23.76 11.56 -4.84
C ARG A 102 22.70 12.65 -4.91
N ALA A 103 21.61 12.41 -5.65
CA ALA A 103 20.47 13.31 -5.69
C ALA A 103 19.61 13.30 -4.42
N GLY A 104 19.90 12.38 -3.48
CA GLY A 104 19.14 12.22 -2.26
C GLY A 104 17.69 11.78 -2.51
N ILE A 105 17.45 11.03 -3.58
CA ILE A 105 16.14 10.45 -3.91
C ILE A 105 16.09 8.93 -3.72
N LEU A 106 17.20 8.34 -3.35
CA LEU A 106 17.34 6.92 -3.04
C LEU A 106 18.34 6.74 -1.92
N TYR A 107 17.99 5.97 -0.89
CA TYR A 107 18.93 5.60 0.17
C TYR A 107 18.50 4.30 0.87
N GLU A 108 19.33 3.77 1.74
CA GLU A 108 19.04 2.62 2.59
C GLU A 108 18.53 3.09 3.95
N SER A 109 17.40 2.56 4.44
CA SER A 109 16.93 2.87 5.79
C SER A 109 17.75 2.15 6.86
N ALA A 110 17.96 2.80 8.01
CA ALA A 110 18.63 2.20 9.16
C ALA A 110 17.87 0.97 9.66
N ASP A 111 16.55 1.08 9.76
CA ASP A 111 15.68 -0.02 10.12
C ASP A 111 15.42 -0.93 8.92
N TYR A 112 15.64 -2.23 9.10
CA TYR A 112 15.38 -3.29 8.11
C TYR A 112 16.10 -3.14 6.76
N GLN A 113 16.99 -2.19 6.57
CA GLN A 113 17.77 -1.91 5.36
C GLN A 113 16.91 -1.92 4.08
N ASN A 114 15.77 -1.28 4.13
CA ASN A 114 14.89 -1.11 2.98
C ASN A 114 15.45 -0.06 2.01
N ALA A 115 15.18 -0.22 0.72
CA ALA A 115 15.37 0.85 -0.25
C ALA A 115 14.26 1.89 -0.07
N VAL A 116 14.64 3.13 0.18
CA VAL A 116 13.75 4.29 0.34
C VAL A 116 13.82 5.14 -0.91
N PHE A 117 12.70 5.24 -1.63
CA PHE A 117 12.53 6.08 -2.81
C PHE A 117 11.81 7.36 -2.41
N VAL A 118 12.46 8.50 -2.57
CA VAL A 118 11.99 9.80 -2.08
C VAL A 118 11.43 10.63 -3.23
N GLY A 119 10.23 11.15 -3.03
CA GLY A 119 9.63 12.18 -3.86
C GLY A 119 9.80 13.56 -3.22
N LYS A 120 10.20 14.54 -4.02
CA LYS A 120 10.50 15.91 -3.59
C LYS A 120 9.59 16.91 -4.31
N ASP A 121 9.28 18.00 -3.63
CA ASP A 121 8.63 19.15 -4.25
C ASP A 121 9.61 20.00 -5.07
N GLU A 122 9.13 21.08 -5.68
CA GLU A 122 9.90 22.00 -6.49
C GLU A 122 11.04 22.71 -5.73
N THR A 123 10.93 22.80 -4.40
CA THR A 123 11.97 23.36 -3.54
C THR A 123 13.04 22.35 -3.16
N GLY A 124 12.87 21.08 -3.54
CA GLY A 124 13.76 19.97 -3.17
C GLY A 124 13.43 19.36 -1.78
N THR A 125 12.34 19.80 -1.15
CA THR A 125 11.88 19.25 0.12
C THR A 125 11.19 17.91 -0.09
N ALA A 126 11.55 16.90 0.71
CA ALA A 126 10.91 15.59 0.66
C ALA A 126 9.44 15.69 1.13
N ARG A 127 8.52 15.15 0.32
CA ARG A 127 7.06 15.12 0.59
C ARG A 127 6.48 13.72 0.50
N TYR A 128 7.22 12.79 -0.08
CA TYR A 128 6.78 11.42 -0.31
C TYR A 128 7.94 10.46 -0.11
N ALA A 129 7.68 9.30 0.43
CA ALA A 129 8.64 8.21 0.42
C ALA A 129 7.96 6.86 0.32
N PHE A 130 8.57 5.97 -0.48
CA PHE A 130 8.15 4.60 -0.67
C PHE A 130 9.27 3.65 -0.25
N LEU A 131 8.92 2.66 0.56
CA LEU A 131 9.82 1.64 1.08
C LEU A 131 9.71 0.35 0.25
N ARG A 132 10.85 -0.19 -0.11
CA ARG A 132 10.95 -1.51 -0.73
C ARG A 132 11.94 -2.38 0.03
N GLY A 133 11.47 -3.51 0.53
CA GLY A 133 12.33 -4.49 1.19
C GLY A 133 13.43 -4.99 0.25
N THR A 134 14.66 -4.96 0.71
CA THR A 134 15.83 -5.50 -0.01
C THR A 134 15.99 -7.00 0.19
N TYR A 135 15.27 -7.57 1.15
CA TYR A 135 15.27 -9.00 1.43
C TYR A 135 14.41 -9.73 0.38
N THR A 136 15.00 -10.73 -0.29
CA THR A 136 14.37 -11.39 -1.46
C THR A 136 13.74 -12.75 -1.13
N ARG A 137 13.81 -13.22 0.12
CA ARG A 137 13.15 -14.45 0.55
C ARG A 137 11.82 -14.11 1.23
N GLY A 138 10.77 -14.85 0.89
CA GLY A 138 9.41 -14.62 1.39
C GLY A 138 8.66 -13.51 0.65
N ASN A 139 7.61 -12.98 1.28
CA ASN A 139 6.79 -11.92 0.68
C ASN A 139 7.56 -10.59 0.61
N PRO A 140 7.62 -9.95 -0.57
CA PRO A 140 8.34 -8.70 -0.72
C PRO A 140 7.65 -7.57 0.04
N PHE A 141 8.37 -6.93 0.97
CA PHE A 141 7.86 -5.77 1.71
C PHE A 141 7.72 -4.55 0.79
N LYS A 142 6.59 -3.88 0.89
CA LYS A 142 6.26 -2.61 0.22
C LYS A 142 5.43 -1.77 1.17
N ALA A 143 5.78 -0.51 1.37
CA ALA A 143 4.98 0.42 2.15
C ALA A 143 5.22 1.87 1.71
N GLU A 144 4.21 2.70 1.82
CA GLU A 144 4.38 4.15 1.80
C GLU A 144 4.70 4.64 3.21
N VAL A 145 5.53 5.65 3.33
CA VAL A 145 5.79 6.30 4.61
C VAL A 145 4.54 7.08 5.03
N SER A 146 4.15 6.95 6.29
CA SER A 146 2.99 7.65 6.84
C SER A 146 3.12 9.17 6.64
N GLY A 147 2.04 9.85 6.29
CA GLY A 147 2.03 11.29 6.00
C GLY A 147 2.58 11.67 4.61
N SER A 148 2.96 10.70 3.77
CA SER A 148 3.39 10.95 2.40
C SER A 148 2.32 11.65 1.56
N ASP A 149 2.72 12.66 0.79
CA ASP A 149 1.87 13.33 -0.19
C ASP A 149 2.11 12.75 -1.58
N LYS A 150 1.12 12.02 -2.09
CA LYS A 150 1.20 11.29 -3.39
C LYS A 150 1.34 12.21 -4.61
N ARG A 151 1.09 13.50 -4.47
CA ARG A 151 1.33 14.48 -5.54
C ARG A 151 2.80 14.59 -5.89
N PHE A 152 3.69 14.26 -4.95
CA PHE A 152 5.15 14.32 -5.09
C PHE A 152 5.77 12.92 -5.17
N CYS A 153 5.20 12.03 -5.98
CA CYS A 153 5.74 10.67 -6.16
C CYS A 153 7.23 10.67 -6.56
N PHE A 154 7.87 9.51 -6.42
CA PHE A 154 9.26 9.33 -6.87
C PHE A 154 9.40 9.71 -8.35
N CYS A 155 10.28 10.66 -8.65
CA CYS A 155 10.50 11.19 -9.98
C CYS A 155 11.99 11.28 -10.31
N LEU A 156 12.35 10.93 -11.53
CA LEU A 156 13.67 11.13 -12.09
C LEU A 156 13.61 12.32 -13.05
N PRO A 157 14.36 13.41 -12.78
CA PRO A 157 14.37 14.55 -13.67
C PRO A 157 15.00 14.18 -15.03
N PRO A 158 14.53 14.75 -16.14
CA PRO A 158 15.08 14.50 -17.45
C PRO A 158 16.53 15.01 -17.53
N LYS A 159 17.39 14.27 -18.24
CA LYS A 159 18.78 14.72 -18.51
C LYS A 159 18.88 15.94 -19.43
N ARG A 160 17.83 16.17 -20.21
CA ARG A 160 17.70 17.30 -21.16
C ARG A 160 16.23 17.72 -21.17
N GLU A 161 15.95 18.96 -21.53
CA GLU A 161 14.59 19.43 -21.74
C GLU A 161 13.85 18.50 -22.72
N SER A 162 12.67 18.02 -22.33
CA SER A 162 11.90 17.05 -23.10
C SER A 162 10.40 17.29 -22.92
N LYS A 163 9.66 17.13 -24.00
CA LYS A 163 8.18 17.11 -23.99
C LYS A 163 7.61 15.71 -23.77
N LYS A 164 8.47 14.70 -23.52
CA LYS A 164 8.04 13.32 -23.28
C LYS A 164 7.99 13.06 -21.78
N LEU A 165 6.89 12.49 -21.31
CA LEU A 165 6.70 12.02 -19.95
C LEU A 165 6.55 10.49 -19.98
N ALA A 166 7.33 9.79 -19.18
CA ALA A 166 7.19 8.35 -18.96
C ALA A 166 6.61 8.11 -17.55
N ILE A 167 5.56 7.30 -17.46
CA ILE A 167 4.87 6.96 -16.21
C ILE A 167 5.03 5.46 -15.96
N TYR A 168 5.27 5.09 -14.69
CA TYR A 168 5.55 3.72 -14.27
C TYR A 168 4.74 3.37 -13.02
N GLU A 169 4.44 2.09 -12.83
CA GLU A 169 3.72 1.60 -11.63
C GLU A 169 4.62 1.49 -10.40
N ALA A 170 5.90 1.22 -10.57
CA ALA A 170 6.83 1.01 -9.47
C ALA A 170 8.10 1.85 -9.60
N ALA A 171 8.61 2.36 -8.47
CA ALA A 171 9.80 3.22 -8.41
C ALA A 171 11.09 2.57 -8.97
N ILE A 172 11.15 1.25 -9.12
CA ILE A 172 12.30 0.55 -9.71
C ILE A 172 12.28 0.61 -11.24
N GLU A 173 11.10 0.69 -11.86
CA GLU A 173 10.96 0.66 -13.31
C GLU A 173 11.62 1.85 -14.02
N PRO A 174 11.50 3.11 -13.55
CA PRO A 174 12.22 4.21 -14.15
C PRO A 174 13.75 4.06 -14.04
N LEU A 175 14.28 3.40 -12.99
CA LEU A 175 15.70 3.08 -12.90
C LEU A 175 16.10 2.05 -13.95
N ALA A 176 15.28 1.03 -14.18
CA ALA A 176 15.50 0.04 -15.22
C ALA A 176 15.48 0.68 -16.61
N HIS A 177 14.54 1.57 -16.88
CA HIS A 177 14.46 2.31 -18.14
C HIS A 177 15.72 3.16 -18.40
N LEU A 178 16.29 3.80 -17.38
CA LEU A 178 17.53 4.58 -17.53
C LEU A 178 18.78 3.71 -17.70
N THR A 179 18.67 2.42 -17.44
CA THR A 179 19.76 1.45 -17.59
C THR A 179 19.87 0.93 -19.02
N LEU A 180 18.76 0.94 -19.77
CA LEU A 180 18.69 0.55 -21.20
C LEU A 180 19.22 1.63 -22.11
#